data_c3a94ee526ca0561976c69eb891de2a0
#
_entry.id   c3a94ee526ca0561976c69eb891de2a0
#
_cell.length_a   1.000
_cell.length_b   1.000
_cell.length_c   1.000
_cell.angle_alpha   90.00
_cell.angle_beta   90.00
_cell.angle_gamma   90.00
#
_symmetry.space_group_name_H-M   'P 1'
#
loop_
_entity.id
_entity.type
_entity.pdbx_description
1 polymer ?
#
loop_
_entity_poly.entity_id
_entity_poly.type
_entity_poly.pdbx_seq_one_letter_code
_entity_poly.pdbx_strand_id
1 'polypeptide(L)'
;MKMLTPLLFHNIRRLFIIVLFGLLLTVCVSFILGALSVMFFPITFLFALIAIVFAVPLALWAPIYLFENISIMEAFKKTFRLGFATWGGVFLISLVMGIIAGILQGVTLVPWYAATIVKILFTMSDVGSEATVSVGYSFMLYLLAIVQAFGTYLAMIFTFVGLAYQYGHASEKMD
;
A
#
# COMPACT_ATOMS: atom_id res chain seq x y z
N MET A 1 11.78 22.96 -21.77
CA MET A 1 11.01 22.92 -20.50
C MET A 1 9.49 23.08 -20.64
N LYS A 2 8.95 23.74 -21.67
CA LYS A 2 7.49 23.97 -21.83
C LYS A 2 6.63 22.73 -22.17
N MET A 3 7.22 21.60 -22.60
CA MET A 3 6.46 20.38 -22.91
C MET A 3 6.32 19.38 -21.74
N LEU A 4 7.11 19.49 -20.69
CA LEU A 4 7.06 18.57 -19.54
C LEU A 4 5.92 18.86 -18.58
N THR A 5 5.51 20.12 -18.46
CA THR A 5 4.45 20.56 -17.54
C THR A 5 3.07 19.93 -17.83
N PRO A 6 2.55 19.92 -19.06
CA PRO A 6 1.22 19.35 -19.32
C PRO A 6 1.19 17.80 -19.15
N LEU A 7 2.29 17.11 -19.48
CA LEU A 7 2.43 15.68 -19.26
C LEU A 7 2.48 15.33 -17.76
N LEU A 8 3.17 16.15 -16.96
CA LEU A 8 3.24 16.00 -15.51
C LEU A 8 1.87 16.20 -14.87
N PHE A 9 1.13 17.26 -15.22
CA PHE A 9 -0.21 17.51 -14.71
C PHE A 9 -1.20 16.40 -15.11
N HIS A 10 -1.10 15.88 -16.33
CA HIS A 10 -1.94 14.78 -16.78
C HIS A 10 -1.70 13.51 -15.93
N ASN A 11 -0.44 13.16 -15.71
CA ASN A 11 -0.07 11.97 -14.92
C ASN A 11 -0.43 12.14 -13.43
N ILE A 12 -0.24 13.33 -12.86
CA ILE A 12 -0.65 13.64 -11.48
C ILE A 12 -2.16 13.49 -11.31
N ARG A 13 -2.95 14.01 -12.24
CA ARG A 13 -4.42 13.85 -12.20
C ARG A 13 -4.83 12.39 -12.26
N ARG A 14 -4.21 11.59 -13.13
CA ARG A 14 -4.48 10.15 -13.23
C ARG A 14 -4.10 9.42 -11.96
N LEU A 15 -2.95 9.73 -11.39
CA LEU A 15 -2.51 9.16 -10.12
C LEU A 15 -3.46 9.53 -8.98
N PHE A 16 -3.94 10.76 -8.93
CA PHE A 16 -4.92 11.19 -7.94
C PHE A 16 -6.25 10.43 -8.07
N ILE A 17 -6.75 10.22 -9.30
CA ILE A 17 -7.99 9.49 -9.57
C ILE A 17 -7.85 8.03 -9.13
N ILE A 18 -6.73 7.36 -9.42
CA ILE A 18 -6.53 5.95 -9.03
C ILE A 18 -6.43 5.80 -7.52
N VAL A 19 -5.74 6.72 -6.84
CA VAL A 19 -5.63 6.73 -5.38
C VAL A 19 -7.00 6.94 -4.74
N LEU A 20 -7.78 7.89 -5.23
CA LEU A 20 -9.12 8.17 -4.72
C LEU A 20 -10.06 6.99 -4.91
N PHE A 21 -10.05 6.36 -6.09
CA PHE A 21 -10.89 5.19 -6.36
C PHE A 21 -10.43 3.97 -5.57
N GLY A 22 -9.13 3.75 -5.43
CA GLY A 22 -8.56 2.68 -4.60
C GLY A 22 -8.93 2.86 -3.12
N LEU A 23 -8.88 4.08 -2.61
CA LEU A 23 -9.29 4.42 -1.26
C LEU A 23 -10.80 4.15 -1.06
N LEU A 24 -11.64 4.58 -2.00
CA LEU A 24 -13.08 4.35 -1.95
C LEU A 24 -13.38 2.84 -1.92
N LEU A 25 -12.73 2.06 -2.79
CA LEU A 25 -12.88 0.62 -2.85
C LEU A 25 -12.45 -0.06 -1.54
N THR A 26 -11.33 0.36 -0.97
CA THR A 26 -10.83 -0.15 0.31
C THR A 26 -11.81 0.15 1.45
N VAL A 27 -12.35 1.37 1.50
CA VAL A 27 -13.35 1.77 2.51
C VAL A 27 -14.62 0.93 2.37
N CYS A 28 -15.13 0.74 1.14
CA CYS A 28 -16.31 -0.09 0.90
C CYS A 28 -16.09 -1.54 1.36
N VAL A 29 -14.96 -2.16 0.99
CA VAL A 29 -14.64 -3.53 1.40
C VAL A 29 -14.49 -3.63 2.91
N SER A 30 -13.80 -2.69 3.56
CA SER A 30 -13.62 -2.65 5.00
C SER A 30 -14.95 -2.50 5.74
N PHE A 31 -15.85 -1.67 5.22
CA PHE A 31 -17.19 -1.48 5.79
C PHE A 31 -18.04 -2.75 5.70
N ILE A 32 -18.01 -3.44 4.54
CA ILE A 32 -18.72 -4.71 4.34
C ILE A 32 -18.17 -5.78 5.28
N LEU A 33 -16.83 -5.93 5.36
CA LEU A 33 -16.21 -6.88 6.27
C LEU A 33 -16.52 -6.57 7.74
N GLY A 34 -16.50 -5.29 8.12
CA GLY A 34 -16.87 -4.85 9.46
C GLY A 34 -18.32 -5.16 9.81
N ALA A 35 -19.24 -4.88 8.90
CA ALA A 35 -20.67 -5.18 9.10
C ALA A 35 -20.93 -6.70 9.20
N LEU A 36 -20.28 -7.50 8.38
CA LEU A 36 -20.39 -8.97 8.40
C LEU A 36 -19.77 -9.57 9.66
N SER A 37 -18.68 -9.00 10.19
CA SER A 37 -18.01 -9.51 11.40
C SER A 37 -18.91 -9.47 12.63
N VAL A 38 -19.83 -8.52 12.69
CA VAL A 38 -20.81 -8.39 13.78
C VAL A 38 -21.90 -9.46 13.70
N MET A 39 -22.21 -9.94 12.49
CA MET A 39 -23.32 -10.87 12.27
C MET A 39 -22.92 -12.35 12.37
N PHE A 40 -21.81 -12.74 11.76
CA PHE A 40 -21.42 -14.16 11.74
C PHE A 40 -19.94 -14.35 11.36
N PHE A 41 -19.10 -14.76 12.29
CA PHE A 41 -17.67 -14.96 12.09
C PHE A 41 -17.28 -15.89 10.92
N PRO A 42 -17.92 -17.07 10.71
CA PRO A 42 -17.60 -17.95 9.58
C PRO A 42 -17.84 -17.31 8.21
N ILE A 43 -18.90 -16.50 8.07
CA ILE A 43 -19.22 -15.81 6.82
C ILE A 43 -18.18 -14.72 6.54
N THR A 44 -17.75 -14.01 7.56
CA THR A 44 -16.69 -12.99 7.45
C THR A 44 -15.38 -13.60 6.96
N PHE A 45 -15.00 -14.77 7.49
CA PHE A 45 -13.80 -15.48 7.07
C PHE A 45 -13.87 -15.91 5.59
N LEU A 46 -15.00 -16.45 5.15
CA LEU A 46 -15.23 -16.81 3.75
C LEU A 46 -15.14 -15.57 2.83
N PHE A 47 -15.77 -14.48 3.24
CA PHE A 47 -15.73 -13.22 2.48
C PHE A 47 -14.33 -12.62 2.42
N ALA A 48 -13.54 -12.72 3.49
CA ALA A 48 -12.15 -12.29 3.52
C ALA A 48 -11.29 -13.11 2.54
N LEU A 49 -11.46 -14.44 2.49
CA LEU A 49 -10.78 -15.28 1.51
C LEU A 49 -11.12 -14.90 0.07
N ILE A 50 -12.39 -14.66 -0.23
CA ILE A 50 -12.84 -14.20 -1.54
C ILE A 50 -12.20 -12.84 -1.85
N ALA A 51 -12.19 -11.90 -0.91
CA ALA A 51 -11.59 -10.59 -1.09
C ALA A 51 -10.08 -10.68 -1.42
N ILE A 52 -9.35 -11.59 -0.79
CA ILE A 52 -7.93 -11.83 -1.09
C ILE A 52 -7.75 -12.34 -2.53
N VAL A 53 -8.57 -13.29 -2.98
CA VAL A 53 -8.50 -13.82 -4.34
C VAL A 53 -8.72 -12.71 -5.38
N PHE A 54 -9.62 -11.78 -5.13
CA PHE A 54 -9.88 -10.63 -5.99
C PHE A 54 -8.85 -9.50 -5.85
N ALA A 55 -8.22 -9.37 -4.68
CA ALA A 55 -7.18 -8.37 -4.45
C ALA A 55 -5.92 -8.61 -5.28
N VAL A 56 -5.57 -9.89 -5.55
CA VAL A 56 -4.39 -10.25 -6.35
C VAL A 56 -4.47 -9.68 -7.78
N PRO A 57 -5.52 -9.93 -8.57
CA PRO A 57 -5.69 -9.27 -9.87
C PRO A 57 -5.66 -7.73 -9.75
N LEU A 58 -6.28 -7.19 -8.73
CA LEU A 58 -6.40 -5.74 -8.52
C LEU A 58 -5.04 -5.04 -8.37
N ALA A 59 -3.99 -5.76 -7.95
CA ALA A 59 -2.63 -5.23 -7.87
C ALA A 59 -2.10 -4.72 -9.24
N LEU A 60 -2.55 -5.30 -10.36
CA LEU A 60 -2.18 -4.85 -11.72
C LEU A 60 -2.94 -3.59 -12.18
N TRP A 61 -3.97 -3.15 -11.45
CA TRP A 61 -4.79 -2.04 -11.88
C TRP A 61 -4.03 -0.72 -12.00
N ALA A 62 -3.16 -0.42 -11.02
CA ALA A 62 -2.34 0.78 -11.04
C ALA A 62 -1.37 0.81 -12.22
N PRO A 63 -0.54 -0.22 -12.48
CA PRO A 63 0.30 -0.27 -13.68
C PRO A 63 -0.49 -0.13 -14.98
N ILE A 64 -1.58 -0.89 -15.17
CA ILE A 64 -2.39 -0.84 -16.39
C ILE A 64 -2.92 0.58 -16.63
N TYR A 65 -3.51 1.19 -15.62
CA TYR A 65 -4.07 2.53 -15.77
C TYR A 65 -3.01 3.60 -16.02
N LEU A 66 -1.81 3.47 -15.44
CA LEU A 66 -0.74 4.45 -15.60
C LEU A 66 0.01 4.30 -16.93
N PHE A 67 0.24 3.08 -17.40
CA PHE A 67 1.00 2.82 -18.63
C PHE A 67 0.13 2.88 -19.89
N GLU A 68 -1.14 2.50 -19.79
CA GLU A 68 -2.06 2.57 -20.90
C GLU A 68 -2.93 3.82 -20.83
N ASN A 69 -3.10 4.53 -21.96
CA ASN A 69 -3.95 5.73 -22.03
C ASN A 69 -5.44 5.35 -22.22
N ILE A 70 -5.96 4.50 -21.32
CA ILE A 70 -7.34 4.01 -21.32
C ILE A 70 -8.15 4.62 -20.19
N SER A 71 -9.47 4.48 -20.24
CA SER A 71 -10.37 4.92 -19.18
C SER A 71 -10.22 4.05 -17.93
N ILE A 72 -10.59 4.59 -16.76
CA ILE A 72 -10.48 3.87 -15.49
C ILE A 72 -11.30 2.58 -15.47
N MET A 73 -12.46 2.58 -16.14
CA MET A 73 -13.33 1.40 -16.24
C MET A 73 -12.76 0.33 -17.19
N GLU A 74 -12.15 0.74 -18.28
CA GLU A 74 -11.43 -0.17 -19.18
C GLU A 74 -10.22 -0.78 -18.50
N ALA A 75 -9.42 0.02 -17.77
CA ALA A 75 -8.32 -0.47 -16.97
C ALA A 75 -8.80 -1.50 -15.94
N PHE A 76 -9.91 -1.23 -15.26
CA PHE A 76 -10.50 -2.14 -14.28
C PHE A 76 -10.92 -3.48 -14.91
N LYS A 77 -11.63 -3.46 -16.05
CA LYS A 77 -11.99 -4.69 -16.78
C LYS A 77 -10.75 -5.46 -17.27
N LYS A 78 -9.76 -4.75 -17.81
CA LYS A 78 -8.51 -5.35 -18.29
C LYS A 78 -7.71 -5.96 -17.14
N THR A 79 -7.71 -5.34 -15.98
CA THR A 79 -7.08 -5.83 -14.75
C THR A 79 -7.59 -7.21 -14.36
N PHE A 80 -8.90 -7.42 -14.35
CA PHE A 80 -9.47 -8.74 -14.04
C PHE A 80 -9.15 -9.78 -15.11
N ARG A 81 -9.28 -9.42 -16.38
CA ARG A 81 -8.95 -10.33 -17.48
C ARG A 81 -7.49 -10.78 -17.44
N LEU A 82 -6.56 -9.83 -17.32
CA LEU A 82 -5.13 -10.08 -17.29
C LEU A 82 -4.70 -10.74 -15.97
N GLY A 83 -5.20 -10.21 -14.87
CA GLY A 83 -4.85 -10.66 -13.53
C GLY A 83 -5.33 -12.07 -13.22
N PHE A 84 -6.50 -12.50 -13.69
CA PHE A 84 -6.93 -13.89 -13.57
C PHE A 84 -6.18 -14.82 -14.51
N ALA A 85 -5.86 -14.40 -15.74
CA ALA A 85 -5.07 -15.18 -16.68
C ALA A 85 -3.65 -15.46 -16.18
N THR A 86 -3.08 -14.53 -15.41
CA THR A 86 -1.72 -14.61 -14.86
C THR A 86 -1.69 -14.63 -13.33
N TRP A 87 -2.77 -15.08 -12.69
CA TRP A 87 -2.99 -14.99 -11.23
C TRP A 87 -1.81 -15.53 -10.41
N GLY A 88 -1.30 -16.71 -10.77
CA GLY A 88 -0.17 -17.33 -10.06
C GLY A 88 1.11 -16.47 -10.12
N GLY A 89 1.40 -15.87 -11.28
CA GLY A 89 2.56 -14.99 -11.44
C GLY A 89 2.40 -13.68 -10.66
N VAL A 90 1.22 -13.06 -10.73
CA VAL A 90 0.90 -11.84 -9.96
C VAL A 90 0.97 -12.11 -8.45
N PHE A 91 0.41 -13.22 -8.00
CA PHE A 91 0.45 -13.63 -6.61
C PHE A 91 1.89 -13.83 -6.13
N LEU A 92 2.68 -14.62 -6.87
CA LEU A 92 4.07 -14.92 -6.48
C LEU A 92 4.92 -13.65 -6.40
N ILE A 93 4.85 -12.78 -7.40
CA ILE A 93 5.65 -11.55 -7.40
C ILE A 93 5.19 -10.59 -6.30
N SER A 94 3.87 -10.48 -6.07
CA SER A 94 3.33 -9.67 -4.99
C SER A 94 3.77 -10.19 -3.62
N LEU A 95 3.81 -11.52 -3.45
CA LEU A 95 4.29 -12.16 -2.22
C LEU A 95 5.78 -11.87 -1.99
N VAL A 96 6.61 -12.11 -2.99
CA VAL A 96 8.08 -11.89 -2.89
C VAL A 96 8.39 -10.42 -2.65
N MET A 97 7.79 -9.51 -3.42
CA MET A 97 7.98 -8.07 -3.23
C MET A 97 7.42 -7.57 -1.91
N GLY A 98 6.29 -8.15 -1.45
CA GLY A 98 5.70 -7.87 -0.15
C GLY A 98 6.61 -8.28 1.01
N ILE A 99 7.28 -9.44 0.92
CA ILE A 99 8.26 -9.88 1.91
C ILE A 99 9.47 -8.93 1.94
N ILE A 100 10.05 -8.62 0.78
CA ILE A 100 11.20 -7.70 0.67
C ILE A 100 10.83 -6.31 1.23
N ALA A 101 9.70 -5.76 0.80
CA ALA A 101 9.19 -4.49 1.28
C ALA A 101 8.91 -4.51 2.79
N GLY A 102 8.34 -5.61 3.30
CA GLY A 102 8.05 -5.81 4.72
C GLY A 102 9.31 -5.86 5.58
N ILE A 103 10.35 -6.57 5.14
CA ILE A 103 11.66 -6.59 5.82
C ILE A 103 12.25 -5.18 5.84
N LEU A 104 12.29 -4.51 4.70
CA LEU A 104 12.84 -3.16 4.57
C LEU A 104 12.11 -2.16 5.47
N GLN A 105 10.79 -2.20 5.46
CA GLN A 105 9.96 -1.36 6.31
C GLN A 105 10.09 -1.73 7.78
N GLY A 106 10.18 -3.02 8.13
CA GLY A 106 10.37 -3.49 9.49
C GLY A 106 11.66 -2.98 10.13
N VAL A 107 12.78 -3.04 9.40
CA VAL A 107 14.08 -2.54 9.89
C VAL A 107 14.01 -1.05 10.24
N THR A 108 13.27 -0.24 9.49
CA THR A 108 13.14 1.20 9.74
C THR A 108 12.05 1.55 10.75
N LEU A 109 11.01 0.72 10.84
CA LEU A 109 9.84 0.94 11.68
C LEU A 109 10.10 0.56 13.16
N VAL A 110 10.79 -0.56 13.42
CA VAL A 110 11.03 -1.08 14.77
C VAL A 110 11.71 -0.08 15.70
N PRO A 111 12.80 0.62 15.31
CA PRO A 111 13.43 1.61 16.17
C PRO A 111 12.50 2.77 16.55
N TRP A 112 11.69 3.24 15.59
CA TRP A 112 10.73 4.32 15.83
C TRP A 112 9.60 3.88 16.77
N TYR A 113 9.05 2.66 16.59
CA TYR A 113 8.03 2.11 17.49
C TYR A 113 8.59 1.90 18.90
N ALA A 114 9.77 1.30 19.02
CA ALA A 114 10.39 1.07 20.32
C ALA A 114 10.59 2.40 21.09
N ALA A 115 11.12 3.42 20.42
CA ALA A 115 11.29 4.73 21.04
C ALA A 115 9.95 5.38 21.39
N THR A 116 8.92 5.23 20.55
CA THR A 116 7.58 5.78 20.82
C THR A 116 6.93 5.10 22.03
N ILE A 117 7.03 3.77 22.14
CA ILE A 117 6.51 3.00 23.29
C ILE A 117 7.21 3.45 24.58
N VAL A 118 8.53 3.58 24.56
CA VAL A 118 9.30 4.08 25.71
C VAL A 118 8.79 5.46 26.14
N LYS A 119 8.56 6.37 25.19
CA LYS A 119 7.98 7.69 25.46
C LYS A 119 6.62 7.59 26.17
N ILE A 120 5.73 6.74 25.65
CA ILE A 120 4.38 6.56 26.21
C ILE A 120 4.48 6.00 27.64
N LEU A 121 5.33 5.00 27.88
CA LEU A 121 5.52 4.40 29.20
C LEU A 121 6.03 5.43 30.22
N PHE A 122 7.00 6.26 29.84
CA PHE A 122 7.46 7.34 30.71
C PHE A 122 6.35 8.34 31.00
N THR A 123 5.58 8.76 30.01
CA THR A 123 4.47 9.70 30.19
C THR A 123 3.35 9.11 31.06
N MET A 124 3.13 7.80 31.03
CA MET A 124 2.13 7.13 31.87
C MET A 124 2.58 6.87 33.29
N SER A 125 3.89 6.67 33.54
CA SER A 125 4.42 6.43 34.86
C SER A 125 4.53 7.71 35.69
N ASP A 126 4.58 8.88 35.07
CA ASP A 126 4.73 10.19 35.70
C ASP A 126 3.39 10.91 35.98
N VAL A 127 2.34 10.17 36.30
CA VAL A 127 1.06 10.74 36.72
C VAL A 127 1.28 11.43 38.10
N GLY A 128 1.85 12.64 38.11
CA GLY A 128 2.07 13.45 39.31
C GLY A 128 3.34 14.30 39.34
N SER A 129 4.26 14.13 38.42
CA SER A 129 5.45 14.98 38.29
C SER A 129 5.54 15.55 36.85
N GLU A 130 5.97 16.81 36.74
CA GLU A 130 6.22 17.50 35.45
C GLU A 130 7.47 16.91 34.72
N ALA A 131 7.57 15.60 34.58
CA ALA A 131 8.64 14.99 33.81
C ALA A 131 8.40 15.19 32.31
N THR A 132 8.79 16.35 31.83
CA THR A 132 8.84 16.66 30.41
C THR A 132 9.88 15.79 29.72
N VAL A 133 9.46 15.03 28.73
CA VAL A 133 10.37 14.29 27.85
C VAL A 133 11.44 15.26 27.36
N SER A 134 12.72 14.92 27.53
CA SER A 134 13.81 15.82 27.16
C SER A 134 13.76 16.22 25.70
N VAL A 135 14.15 17.46 25.40
CA VAL A 135 14.21 17.98 24.02
C VAL A 135 15.07 17.06 23.13
N GLY A 136 16.17 16.52 23.70
CA GLY A 136 17.04 15.59 22.99
C GLY A 136 16.32 14.28 22.56
N TYR A 137 15.46 13.74 23.43
CA TYR A 137 14.67 12.55 23.11
C TYR A 137 13.64 12.83 22.01
N SER A 138 12.98 13.98 22.07
CA SER A 138 12.03 14.42 21.05
C SER A 138 12.71 14.61 19.69
N PHE A 139 13.93 15.14 19.68
CA PHE A 139 14.74 15.26 18.46
C PHE A 139 15.14 13.89 17.90
N MET A 140 15.54 12.95 18.74
CA MET A 140 15.83 11.57 18.34
C MET A 140 14.59 10.90 17.71
N LEU A 141 13.41 11.04 18.31
CA LEU A 141 12.16 10.53 17.75
C LEU A 141 11.86 11.11 16.36
N TYR A 142 12.12 12.40 16.17
CA TYR A 142 11.96 13.07 14.88
C TYR A 142 12.90 12.48 13.82
N LEU A 143 14.17 12.26 14.16
CA LEU A 143 15.12 11.62 13.25
C LEU A 143 14.69 10.18 12.88
N LEU A 144 14.25 9.41 13.86
CA LEU A 144 13.73 8.05 13.63
C LEU A 144 12.47 8.05 12.75
N ALA A 145 11.60 9.05 12.89
CA ALA A 145 10.44 9.22 12.02
C ALA A 145 10.83 9.51 10.55
N ILE A 146 11.90 10.30 10.33
CA ILE A 146 12.43 10.55 8.98
C ILE A 146 12.96 9.25 8.38
N VAL A 147 13.75 8.47 9.13
CA VAL A 147 14.29 7.17 8.67
C VAL A 147 13.15 6.19 8.36
N GLN A 148 12.12 6.14 9.21
CA GLN A 148 10.93 5.31 8.99
C GLN A 148 10.16 5.74 7.72
N ALA A 149 9.97 7.04 7.50
CA ALA A 149 9.33 7.56 6.30
C ALA A 149 10.13 7.17 5.04
N PHE A 150 11.46 7.33 5.07
CA PHE A 150 12.34 6.92 3.97
C PHE A 150 12.22 5.42 3.68
N GLY A 151 12.22 4.55 4.70
CA GLY A 151 12.03 3.11 4.54
C GLY A 151 10.67 2.77 3.92
N THR A 152 9.62 3.47 4.30
CA THR A 152 8.27 3.31 3.73
C THR A 152 8.23 3.65 2.24
N TYR A 153 8.81 4.80 1.84
CA TYR A 153 8.89 5.18 0.43
C TYR A 153 9.72 4.20 -0.38
N LEU A 154 10.83 3.72 0.16
CA LEU A 154 11.67 2.73 -0.50
C LEU A 154 10.92 1.41 -0.72
N ALA A 155 10.20 0.92 0.28
CA ALA A 155 9.34 -0.27 0.18
C ALA A 155 8.25 -0.11 -0.89
N MET A 156 7.63 1.06 -0.98
CA MET A 156 6.65 1.37 -2.03
C MET A 156 7.26 1.30 -3.43
N ILE A 157 8.46 1.89 -3.63
CA ILE A 157 9.14 1.87 -4.93
C ILE A 157 9.42 0.43 -5.35
N PHE A 158 9.95 -0.42 -4.46
CA PHE A 158 10.19 -1.83 -4.76
C PHE A 158 8.92 -2.56 -5.17
N THR A 159 7.83 -2.36 -4.46
CA THR A 159 6.53 -2.97 -4.78
C THR A 159 6.04 -2.52 -6.16
N PHE A 160 6.12 -1.22 -6.46
CA PHE A 160 5.70 -0.68 -7.76
C PHE A 160 6.54 -1.22 -8.92
N VAL A 161 7.86 -1.29 -8.76
CA VAL A 161 8.76 -1.84 -9.79
C VAL A 161 8.45 -3.30 -10.07
N GLY A 162 8.22 -4.10 -9.02
CA GLY A 162 7.84 -5.51 -9.17
C GLY A 162 6.52 -5.69 -9.92
N LEU A 163 5.50 -4.90 -9.60
CA LEU A 163 4.21 -4.94 -10.28
C LEU A 163 4.29 -4.45 -11.74
N ALA A 164 5.10 -3.43 -12.01
CA ALA A 164 5.33 -2.94 -13.36
C ALA A 164 6.01 -4.00 -14.25
N TYR A 165 7.00 -4.71 -13.69
CA TYR A 165 7.65 -5.82 -14.38
C TYR A 165 6.68 -6.96 -14.67
N GLN A 166 5.85 -7.33 -13.69
CA GLN A 166 4.83 -8.37 -13.86
C GLN A 166 3.78 -7.96 -14.91
N TYR A 167 3.40 -6.70 -14.95
CA TYR A 167 2.51 -6.19 -15.99
C TYR A 167 3.11 -6.37 -17.39
N GLY A 168 4.39 -6.00 -17.58
CA GLY A 168 5.09 -6.20 -18.85
C GLY A 168 5.07 -7.67 -19.29
N HIS A 169 5.43 -8.59 -18.40
CA HIS A 169 5.38 -10.03 -18.67
C HIS A 169 3.96 -10.57 -18.96
N ALA A 170 2.95 -10.05 -18.27
CA ALA A 170 1.58 -10.47 -18.46
C ALA A 170 0.99 -9.95 -19.79
N SER A 171 1.38 -8.76 -20.25
CA SER A 171 0.95 -8.20 -21.53
C SER A 171 1.51 -8.98 -22.72
N GLU A 172 2.79 -9.37 -22.67
CA GLU A 172 3.44 -10.18 -23.72
C GLU A 172 2.80 -11.57 -23.95
N LYS A 173 2.16 -12.13 -22.94
CA LYS A 173 1.49 -13.44 -23.06
C LYS A 173 0.12 -13.40 -23.74
N MET A 174 -0.42 -12.21 -23.92
CA MET A 174 -1.79 -12.03 -24.47
C MET A 174 -1.82 -11.44 -25.88
N ASP A 175 -0.68 -10.96 -26.38
CA ASP A 175 -0.43 -10.59 -27.77
C ASP A 175 0.01 -11.83 -28.57
#